data_0bbb670fbd07a14f2813e66bbf856077
#
_entry.id   0bbb670fbd07a14f2813e66bbf856077
#
_cell.length_a   1.000
_cell.length_b   1.000
_cell.length_c   1.000
_cell.angle_alpha   90.00
_cell.angle_beta   90.00
_cell.angle_gamma   90.00
#
_symmetry.space_group_name_H-M   'P 1'
#
loop_
_entity.id
_entity.type
_entity.pdbx_description
1 polymer ?
#
loop_
_entity_poly.entity_id
_entity_poly.type
_entity_poly.pdbx_seq_one_letter_code
_entity_poly.pdbx_strand_id
1 'polypeptide(L)'
;PIQKDELEAAISKFQQMKETFQVDKPGDPQMSALVKELQQTLQHKEYRKRFLVKHAQKLLSIEMDRIAYFFSDDRINFFKTFDDKKYIVDYTMDEIEQMLDPEQYFRINRAFMVSIKSIDQIHDYFGNRLKLNLKPSIDKEALVSREKVSQFKEFMGK
;
A
#
# COMPACT_ATOMS: atom_id res chain seq x y z
N PRO A 1 5.04 16.92 -5.41
CA PRO A 1 3.77 17.30 -4.81
C PRO A 1 2.85 17.92 -5.85
N ILE A 2 1.61 17.48 -5.86
CA ILE A 2 0.60 18.07 -6.72
C ILE A 2 0.35 19.50 -6.26
N GLN A 3 0.55 20.44 -7.16
CA GLN A 3 0.29 21.82 -6.85
C GLN A 3 -1.22 22.02 -6.73
N LYS A 4 -1.66 22.62 -5.64
CA LYS A 4 -3.09 22.89 -5.40
C LYS A 4 -3.72 23.68 -6.54
N ASP A 5 -2.98 24.58 -7.15
CA ASP A 5 -3.44 25.43 -8.23
C ASP A 5 -3.81 24.64 -9.48
N GLU A 6 -3.05 23.60 -9.82
CA GLU A 6 -3.36 22.71 -10.94
C GLU A 6 -4.60 21.86 -10.66
N LEU A 7 -4.75 21.41 -9.43
CA LEU A 7 -5.90 20.63 -9.01
C LEU A 7 -7.17 21.48 -9.04
N GLU A 8 -7.13 22.69 -8.52
CA GLU A 8 -8.25 23.61 -8.52
C GLU A 8 -8.64 24.02 -9.93
N ALA A 9 -7.67 24.27 -10.81
CA ALA A 9 -7.91 24.58 -12.21
C ALA A 9 -8.57 23.41 -12.94
N ALA A 10 -8.16 22.17 -12.67
CA ALA A 10 -8.75 20.98 -13.26
C ALA A 10 -10.20 20.78 -12.78
N ILE A 11 -10.45 20.97 -11.49
CA ILE A 11 -11.80 20.87 -10.91
C ILE A 11 -12.70 21.97 -11.45
N SER A 12 -12.22 23.20 -11.53
CA SER A 12 -12.96 24.34 -12.05
C SER A 12 -13.34 24.14 -13.52
N LYS A 13 -12.41 23.65 -14.33
CA LYS A 13 -12.63 23.32 -15.73
C LYS A 13 -13.66 22.21 -15.89
N PHE A 14 -13.61 21.22 -15.02
CA PHE A 14 -14.55 20.12 -14.99
C PHE A 14 -15.96 20.58 -14.59
N GLN A 15 -16.06 21.44 -13.59
CA GLN A 15 -17.35 22.01 -13.18
C GLN A 15 -18.00 22.85 -14.29
N GLN A 16 -17.22 23.62 -15.00
CA GLN A 16 -17.70 24.38 -16.16
C GLN A 16 -18.19 23.46 -17.27
N MET A 17 -17.48 22.40 -17.56
CA MET A 17 -17.93 21.38 -18.51
C MET A 17 -19.22 20.72 -18.06
N LYS A 18 -19.34 20.40 -16.78
CA LYS A 18 -20.51 19.78 -16.19
C LYS A 18 -21.74 20.69 -16.32
N GLU A 19 -21.59 21.98 -16.06
CA GLU A 19 -22.67 22.97 -16.20
C GLU A 19 -23.11 23.10 -17.66
N THR A 20 -22.17 23.10 -18.60
CA THR A 20 -22.45 23.19 -20.03
C THR A 20 -23.17 21.95 -20.54
N PHE A 21 -22.86 20.77 -20.03
CA PHE A 21 -23.46 19.52 -20.47
C PHE A 21 -24.74 19.14 -19.70
N GLN A 22 -24.97 19.71 -18.53
CA GLN A 22 -26.19 19.44 -17.76
C GLN A 22 -27.47 19.92 -18.46
N VAL A 23 -27.33 20.85 -19.37
CA VAL A 23 -28.49 21.40 -20.12
C VAL A 23 -29.01 20.38 -21.14
N ASP A 24 -28.19 19.46 -21.59
CA ASP A 24 -28.55 18.61 -22.73
C ASP A 24 -28.97 17.18 -22.38
N LYS A 25 -28.43 16.53 -21.34
CA LYS A 25 -28.87 15.17 -20.96
C LYS A 25 -28.46 14.80 -19.54
N PRO A 26 -29.32 14.92 -18.55
CA PRO A 26 -29.05 14.33 -17.24
C PRO A 26 -29.09 12.81 -17.36
N GLY A 27 -27.94 12.15 -17.07
CA GLY A 27 -27.85 10.70 -17.06
C GLY A 27 -27.09 10.06 -18.21
N ASP A 28 -26.26 10.82 -18.92
CA ASP A 28 -25.40 10.25 -19.96
C ASP A 28 -24.36 9.31 -19.34
N PRO A 29 -24.35 8.00 -19.73
CA PRO A 29 -23.40 7.04 -19.18
C PRO A 29 -21.94 7.37 -19.50
N GLN A 30 -21.68 8.09 -20.59
CA GLN A 30 -20.31 8.53 -20.93
C GLN A 30 -19.79 9.58 -19.96
N MET A 31 -20.65 10.47 -19.49
CA MET A 31 -20.29 11.46 -18.48
C MET A 31 -20.00 10.80 -17.12
N SER A 32 -20.78 9.81 -16.73
CA SER A 32 -20.54 9.06 -15.50
C SER A 32 -19.19 8.34 -15.52
N ALA A 33 -18.84 7.75 -16.66
CA ALA A 33 -17.55 7.08 -16.84
C ALA A 33 -16.40 8.08 -16.77
N LEU A 34 -16.56 9.24 -17.39
CA LEU A 34 -15.55 10.30 -17.38
C LEU A 34 -15.35 10.87 -15.97
N VAL A 35 -16.45 11.08 -15.23
CA VAL A 35 -16.39 11.52 -13.82
C VAL A 35 -15.66 10.51 -12.96
N LYS A 36 -15.94 9.21 -13.12
CA LYS A 36 -15.25 8.16 -12.40
C LYS A 36 -13.76 8.13 -12.71
N GLU A 37 -13.42 8.25 -13.99
CA GLU A 37 -12.03 8.24 -14.44
C GLU A 37 -11.26 9.44 -13.87
N LEU A 38 -11.86 10.63 -13.89
CA LEU A 38 -11.26 11.81 -13.29
C LEU A 38 -11.14 11.72 -11.79
N GLN A 39 -12.14 11.16 -11.10
CA GLN A 39 -12.06 10.94 -9.65
C GLN A 39 -10.96 9.94 -9.31
N GLN A 40 -10.81 8.89 -10.07
CA GLN A 40 -9.71 7.93 -9.89
C GLN A 40 -8.35 8.58 -10.11
N THR A 41 -8.24 9.44 -11.12
CA THR A 41 -7.00 10.17 -11.39
C THR A 41 -6.69 11.17 -10.28
N LEU A 42 -7.69 11.87 -9.76
CA LEU A 42 -7.54 12.82 -8.66
C LEU A 42 -7.28 12.13 -7.32
N GLN A 43 -7.77 10.90 -7.16
CA GLN A 43 -7.52 10.08 -5.96
C GLN A 43 -6.26 9.24 -6.07
N HIS A 44 -5.49 9.42 -7.13
CA HIS A 44 -4.24 8.69 -7.28
C HIS A 44 -3.28 9.11 -6.17
N LYS A 45 -3.21 8.29 -5.14
CA LYS A 45 -2.29 8.50 -4.02
C LYS A 45 -0.86 8.33 -4.49
N GLU A 46 -0.04 9.34 -4.22
CA GLU A 46 1.39 9.11 -4.28
C GLU A 46 1.79 8.24 -3.10
N TYR A 47 2.32 7.08 -3.39
CA TYR A 47 2.81 6.18 -2.37
C TYR A 47 4.17 6.66 -1.86
N ARG A 48 4.43 6.37 -0.60
CA ARG A 48 5.67 6.78 0.03
C ARG A 48 6.84 6.04 -0.60
N LYS A 49 7.88 6.78 -0.94
CA LYS A 49 9.08 6.21 -1.58
C LYS A 49 10.20 5.95 -0.59
N ARG A 50 10.15 6.57 0.57
CA ARG A 50 11.19 6.47 1.61
C ARG A 50 10.57 6.56 2.98
N PHE A 51 11.25 5.94 3.95
CA PHE A 51 10.94 6.10 5.37
C PHE A 51 12.10 6.75 6.09
N LEU A 52 11.79 7.75 6.89
CA LEU A 52 12.75 8.38 7.78
C LEU A 52 12.66 7.70 9.13
N VAL A 53 13.74 7.07 9.57
CA VAL A 53 13.79 6.36 10.85
C VAL A 53 14.91 6.90 11.71
N LYS A 54 14.66 6.88 13.01
CA LYS A 54 15.66 7.27 13.99
C LYS A 54 16.44 6.02 14.43
N HIS A 55 17.73 6.04 14.19
CA HIS A 55 18.63 4.97 14.61
C HIS A 55 19.76 5.58 15.43
N ALA A 56 19.82 5.23 16.72
CA ALA A 56 20.73 5.86 17.68
C ALA A 56 20.50 7.39 17.70
N GLN A 57 21.50 8.19 17.37
CA GLN A 57 21.39 9.65 17.33
C GLN A 57 21.27 10.22 15.91
N LYS A 58 21.05 9.34 14.92
CA LYS A 58 20.99 9.71 13.51
C LYS A 58 19.62 9.43 12.92
N LEU A 59 19.24 10.27 11.97
CA LEU A 59 18.07 10.04 11.14
C LEU A 59 18.54 9.38 9.84
N LEU A 60 17.92 8.25 9.50
CA LEU A 60 18.24 7.51 8.28
C LEU A 60 17.03 7.53 7.35
N SER A 61 17.29 7.84 6.09
CA SER A 61 16.29 7.72 5.04
C SER A 61 16.49 6.38 4.33
N ILE A 62 15.47 5.54 4.41
CA ILE A 62 15.53 4.18 3.83
C ILE A 62 14.53 4.11 2.69
N GLU A 63 15.02 3.75 1.51
CA GLU A 63 14.19 3.61 0.33
C GLU A 63 13.27 2.40 0.45
N MET A 64 12.04 2.54 -0.07
CA MET A 64 11.06 1.45 -0.04
C MET A 64 11.57 0.18 -0.68
N ASP A 65 12.38 0.30 -1.73
CA ASP A 65 12.96 -0.86 -2.41
C ASP A 65 13.88 -1.70 -1.53
N ARG A 66 14.37 -1.12 -0.45
CA ARG A 66 15.21 -1.82 0.52
C ARG A 66 14.41 -2.50 1.62
N ILE A 67 13.15 -2.15 1.78
CA ILE A 67 12.32 -2.67 2.85
C ILE A 67 11.67 -3.97 2.40
N ALA A 68 11.96 -5.05 3.13
CA ALA A 68 11.45 -6.37 2.82
C ALA A 68 10.01 -6.53 3.32
N TYR A 69 9.78 -6.21 4.59
CA TYR A 69 8.45 -6.33 5.19
C TYR A 69 8.35 -5.48 6.45
N PHE A 70 7.11 -5.20 6.83
CA PHE A 70 6.77 -4.55 8.10
C PHE A 70 6.12 -5.56 9.01
N PHE A 71 6.38 -5.46 10.30
CA PHE A 71 5.77 -6.35 11.29
C PHE A 71 5.59 -5.65 12.62
N SER A 72 4.63 -6.16 13.40
CA SER A 72 4.35 -5.68 14.74
C SER A 72 4.85 -6.71 15.74
N ASP A 73 5.61 -6.25 16.72
CA ASP A 73 6.08 -7.07 17.81
C ASP A 73 5.93 -6.29 19.11
N ASP A 74 5.19 -6.87 20.06
CA ASP A 74 4.99 -6.29 21.39
C ASP A 74 4.47 -4.84 21.33
N ARG A 75 3.50 -4.60 20.45
CA ARG A 75 2.85 -3.31 20.19
C ARG A 75 3.74 -2.26 19.53
N ILE A 76 4.95 -2.63 19.15
CA ILE A 76 5.86 -1.76 18.42
C ILE A 76 5.91 -2.25 16.98
N ASN A 77 5.85 -1.30 16.05
CA ASN A 77 5.93 -1.62 14.64
C ASN A 77 7.35 -1.43 14.14
N PHE A 78 7.80 -2.39 13.36
CA PHE A 78 9.14 -2.42 12.81
C PHE A 78 9.07 -2.69 11.31
N PHE A 79 10.16 -2.38 10.62
CA PHE A 79 10.38 -2.97 9.32
C PHE A 79 11.77 -3.60 9.26
N LYS A 80 11.90 -4.55 8.36
CA LYS A 80 13.18 -5.22 8.13
C LYS A 80 13.60 -4.97 6.68
N THR A 81 14.87 -4.64 6.50
CA THR A 81 15.43 -4.41 5.16
C THR A 81 15.96 -5.73 4.59
N PHE A 82 16.20 -5.75 3.28
CA PHE A 82 16.82 -6.91 2.64
C PHE A 82 18.24 -7.19 3.16
N ASP A 83 18.88 -6.17 3.76
CA ASP A 83 20.19 -6.30 4.43
C ASP A 83 20.09 -6.96 5.81
N ASP A 84 18.92 -7.43 6.21
CA ASP A 84 18.63 -8.01 7.53
C ASP A 84 18.78 -7.01 8.68
N LYS A 85 18.47 -5.76 8.43
CA LYS A 85 18.45 -4.70 9.44
C LYS A 85 17.04 -4.40 9.87
N LYS A 86 16.83 -4.24 11.17
CA LYS A 86 15.54 -3.98 11.79
C LYS A 86 15.49 -2.53 12.28
N TYR A 87 14.41 -1.85 11.97
CA TYR A 87 14.19 -0.46 12.38
C TYR A 87 12.78 -0.28 12.95
N ILE A 88 12.66 0.63 13.90
CA ILE A 88 11.37 0.98 14.51
C ILE A 88 10.69 2.07 13.68
N VAL A 89 9.38 1.94 13.46
CA VAL A 89 8.56 2.96 12.82
C VAL A 89 7.50 3.49 13.78
N ASP A 90 7.22 4.77 13.73
CA ASP A 90 6.24 5.44 14.57
C ASP A 90 4.86 5.51 13.93
N TYR A 91 4.52 4.53 13.11
CA TYR A 91 3.24 4.45 12.41
C TYR A 91 2.53 3.17 12.79
N THR A 92 1.20 3.22 12.80
CA THR A 92 0.40 2.00 12.94
C THR A 92 0.45 1.18 11.66
N MET A 93 0.13 -0.11 11.77
CA MET A 93 0.08 -0.97 10.57
C MET A 93 -0.96 -0.48 9.56
N ASP A 94 -2.07 0.08 10.03
CA ASP A 94 -3.10 0.66 9.16
C ASP A 94 -2.58 1.89 8.40
N GLU A 95 -1.84 2.75 9.09
CA GLU A 95 -1.19 3.91 8.46
C GLU A 95 -0.15 3.49 7.43
N ILE A 96 0.67 2.50 7.77
CA ILE A 96 1.67 1.95 6.86
C ILE A 96 1.01 1.37 5.60
N GLU A 97 -0.07 0.61 5.78
CA GLU A 97 -0.82 0.04 4.66
C GLU A 97 -1.31 1.11 3.67
N GLN A 98 -1.75 2.25 4.18
CA GLN A 98 -2.19 3.36 3.34
C GLN A 98 -1.06 4.09 2.62
N MET A 99 0.15 4.06 3.17
CA MET A 99 1.33 4.71 2.59
C MET A 99 2.00 3.89 1.49
N LEU A 100 1.77 2.57 1.47
CA LEU A 100 2.48 1.64 0.61
C LEU A 100 1.69 1.35 -0.66
N ASP A 101 2.43 1.05 -1.73
CA ASP A 101 1.85 0.64 -2.99
C ASP A 101 1.25 -0.77 -2.84
N PRO A 102 -0.07 -0.93 -3.04
CA PRO A 102 -0.71 -2.23 -2.90
C PRO A 102 -0.29 -3.25 -3.96
N GLU A 103 0.35 -2.81 -5.04
CA GLU A 103 0.91 -3.72 -6.04
C GLU A 103 2.23 -4.35 -5.59
N GLN A 104 2.94 -3.70 -4.67
CA GLN A 104 4.23 -4.17 -4.18
C GLN A 104 4.18 -4.75 -2.79
N TYR A 105 3.25 -4.29 -1.97
CA TYR A 105 3.13 -4.71 -0.57
C TYR A 105 1.72 -5.22 -0.30
N PHE A 106 1.65 -6.27 0.50
CA PHE A 106 0.37 -6.87 0.88
C PHE A 106 0.34 -7.13 2.39
N ARG A 107 -0.77 -6.76 3.02
CA ARG A 107 -0.98 -7.02 4.43
C ARG A 107 -1.56 -8.43 4.59
N ILE A 108 -0.74 -9.35 5.07
CA ILE A 108 -1.14 -10.76 5.20
C ILE A 108 -1.97 -11.03 6.46
N ASN A 109 -1.73 -10.24 7.51
CA ASN A 109 -2.50 -10.30 8.76
C ASN A 109 -2.33 -8.98 9.51
N ARG A 110 -2.83 -8.94 10.76
CA ARG A 110 -2.76 -7.72 11.57
C ARG A 110 -1.34 -7.28 11.90
N ALA A 111 -0.40 -8.22 11.94
CA ALA A 111 0.95 -7.98 12.42
C ALA A 111 1.99 -7.94 11.30
N PHE A 112 1.63 -8.31 10.07
CA PHE A 112 2.59 -8.40 8.96
C PHE A 112 2.09 -7.73 7.71
N MET A 113 3.01 -7.01 7.08
CA MET A 113 2.84 -6.48 5.74
C MET A 113 4.12 -6.75 4.96
N VAL A 114 4.03 -7.52 3.89
CA VAL A 114 5.18 -8.04 3.18
C VAL A 114 5.26 -7.48 1.76
N SER A 115 6.49 -7.30 1.27
CA SER A 115 6.70 -6.96 -0.13
C SER A 115 6.69 -8.24 -0.96
N ILE A 116 6.30 -8.12 -2.21
CA ILE A 116 6.31 -9.27 -3.14
C ILE A 116 7.71 -9.86 -3.30
N LYS A 117 8.74 -9.00 -3.24
CA LYS A 117 10.14 -9.42 -3.37
C LYS A 117 10.68 -10.15 -2.14
N SER A 118 10.06 -9.96 -0.98
CA SER A 118 10.49 -10.60 0.26
C SER A 118 9.96 -12.02 0.40
N ILE A 119 8.99 -12.41 -0.39
CA ILE A 119 8.38 -13.74 -0.33
C ILE A 119 9.27 -14.72 -1.07
N ASP A 120 9.84 -15.66 -0.33
CA ASP A 120 10.70 -16.70 -0.88
C ASP A 120 9.90 -17.93 -1.26
N GLN A 121 9.12 -18.47 -0.32
CA GLN A 121 8.28 -19.64 -0.53
C GLN A 121 6.92 -19.48 0.13
N ILE A 122 5.91 -20.11 -0.45
CA ILE A 122 4.56 -20.10 0.07
C ILE A 122 4.16 -21.56 0.31
N HIS A 123 3.72 -21.85 1.55
CA HIS A 123 3.31 -23.20 1.95
C HIS A 123 1.87 -23.19 2.44
N ASP A 124 1.17 -24.28 2.19
CA ASP A 124 -0.14 -24.50 2.80
C ASP A 124 0.00 -24.67 4.31
N TYR A 125 -0.98 -24.14 5.04
CA TYR A 125 -0.99 -24.19 6.50
C TYR A 125 -2.38 -24.54 7.02
N PHE A 126 -2.47 -24.90 8.29
CA PHE A 126 -3.71 -25.32 8.92
C PHE A 126 -4.80 -24.26 8.82
N GLY A 127 -6.06 -24.71 8.67
CA GLY A 127 -7.20 -23.80 8.66
C GLY A 127 -7.33 -22.96 7.41
N ASN A 128 -6.93 -23.48 6.27
CA ASN A 128 -6.97 -22.78 4.96
C ASN A 128 -6.16 -21.47 4.96
N ARG A 129 -5.06 -21.47 5.69
CA ARG A 129 -4.11 -20.36 5.73
C ARG A 129 -2.88 -20.69 4.89
N LEU A 130 -2.04 -19.71 4.67
CA LEU A 130 -0.76 -19.90 4.00
C LEU A 130 0.37 -19.45 4.92
N LYS A 131 1.47 -20.17 4.88
CA LYS A 131 2.69 -19.80 5.59
C LYS A 131 3.72 -19.32 4.59
N LEU A 132 4.31 -18.16 4.87
CA LEU A 132 5.31 -17.55 3.99
C LEU A 132 6.69 -17.70 4.60
N ASN A 133 7.64 -18.09 3.74
CA ASN A 133 9.05 -17.96 4.07
C ASN A 133 9.53 -16.63 3.51
N LEU A 134 10.03 -15.77 4.37
CA LEU A 134 10.44 -14.42 4.00
C LEU A 134 11.96 -14.31 3.93
N LYS A 135 12.43 -13.42 3.09
CA LYS A 135 13.84 -13.01 3.01
C LYS A 135 13.96 -11.53 3.36
N PRO A 136 14.74 -11.15 4.36
CA PRO A 136 15.48 -12.02 5.28
C PRO A 136 14.53 -12.80 6.19
N SER A 137 15.01 -13.89 6.76
CA SER A 137 14.21 -14.74 7.64
C SER A 137 13.85 -14.01 8.94
N ILE A 138 12.72 -14.37 9.50
CA ILE A 138 12.22 -13.82 10.76
C ILE A 138 11.85 -14.98 11.69
N ASP A 139 12.04 -14.79 12.99
CA ASP A 139 11.72 -15.80 14.00
C ASP A 139 10.22 -16.04 14.16
N LYS A 140 9.41 -15.14 13.67
CA LYS A 140 7.95 -15.24 13.73
C LYS A 140 7.39 -15.93 12.49
N GLU A 141 6.26 -16.62 12.66
CA GLU A 141 5.55 -17.20 11.54
C GLU A 141 4.78 -16.13 10.77
N ALA A 142 5.09 -15.99 9.50
CA ALA A 142 4.37 -15.09 8.60
C ALA A 142 3.21 -15.86 7.98
N LEU A 143 2.02 -15.73 8.57
CA LEU A 143 0.83 -16.44 8.14
C LEU A 143 -0.15 -15.51 7.44
N VAL A 144 -0.61 -15.90 6.26
CA VAL A 144 -1.70 -15.21 5.58
C VAL A 144 -3.01 -15.65 6.24
N SER A 145 -3.77 -14.68 6.76
CA SER A 145 -5.05 -14.99 7.40
C SER A 145 -6.02 -15.59 6.38
N ARG A 146 -6.88 -16.50 6.86
CA ARG A 146 -7.84 -17.22 6.01
C ARG A 146 -8.66 -16.28 5.12
N GLU A 147 -9.06 -15.14 5.65
CA GLU A 147 -9.85 -14.14 4.94
C GLU A 147 -9.08 -13.49 3.79
N LYS A 148 -7.76 -13.44 3.89
CA LYS A 148 -6.90 -12.76 2.93
C LYS A 148 -6.24 -13.68 1.91
N VAL A 149 -6.42 -14.99 2.02
CA VAL A 149 -5.78 -15.97 1.14
C VAL A 149 -6.14 -15.73 -0.32
N SER A 150 -7.42 -15.51 -0.61
CA SER A 150 -7.87 -15.23 -1.99
C SER A 150 -7.24 -13.97 -2.56
N GLN A 151 -7.24 -12.89 -1.78
CA GLN A 151 -6.63 -11.62 -2.17
C GLN A 151 -5.11 -11.75 -2.34
N PHE A 152 -4.50 -12.53 -1.47
CA PHE A 152 -3.06 -12.78 -1.54
C PHE A 152 -2.68 -13.52 -2.82
N LYS A 153 -3.46 -14.51 -3.22
CA LYS A 153 -3.23 -15.23 -4.46
C LYS A 153 -3.37 -14.33 -5.68
N GLU A 154 -4.34 -13.43 -5.67
CA GLU A 154 -4.48 -12.41 -6.71
C GLU A 154 -3.28 -11.46 -6.74
N PHE A 155 -2.82 -11.06 -5.56
CA PHE A 155 -1.63 -10.22 -5.42
C PHE A 155 -0.39 -10.89 -6.02
N MET A 156 -0.25 -12.20 -5.87
CA MET A 156 0.87 -12.97 -6.42
C MET A 156 0.72 -13.26 -7.93
N GLY A 157 -0.34 -12.79 -8.55
CA GLY A 157 -0.50 -12.90 -10.00
C GLY A 157 -1.31 -14.11 -10.48
N LYS A 158 -2.14 -14.65 -9.61
CA LYS A 158 -2.97 -15.79 -9.98
C LYS A 158 -4.35 -15.34 -10.47
#